data_e5b5ebc0d22549ab04dc830320476ff5
#
_entry.id   e5b5ebc0d22549ab04dc830320476ff5
#
_cell.length_a   1.000
_cell.length_b   1.000
_cell.length_c   1.000
_cell.angle_alpha   90.00
_cell.angle_beta   90.00
_cell.angle_gamma   90.00
#
_symmetry.space_group_name_H-M   'P 1'
#
loop_
_entity.id
_entity.type
_entity.pdbx_description
1 polymer ?
#
loop_
_entity_poly.entity_id
_entity_poly.type
_entity_poly.pdbx_seq_one_letter_code
_entity_poly.pdbx_strand_id
1 'polypeptide(L)'
;MNNIVNEPPQNENITFNNQLINDVINFCNNKEKDKLVNIISPLHPADLADLFTFLSKEQRSYILNNLSEDRYTDVLAELDDTIIDETVQELEDTKVVRSISEMETDDAINLIESLEPAAQKKILDQVNPTEREILQESLNYPEDTAGRRMQKEFVSMPGFWTVGQAIDHLREQIDLPDEFYELFIVDPSNKPLGSASVSKVLKSRRDTKLNEILEENPKFVKASMDQEEVALFFEQYSLVSAGVVDDQNRLIGRITADDIVWVVQEEAEEDILRLGGVSESEMNQSIGRSTKRRFIWLFLNLLTAILASYVISLFDASIEKMVALAILMPIVASMGGNAGTQTLTLTVRAIATKELVDNNRRRVFFKEIAISVLNGILFAIITGFAAWIWFSDISLSIIVGAAMVINILSAGLFGFLIPYIFNKVKIDPALASSVFVTTITDVFGFLSFLGLASIYLF
;
A
#
# COMPACT_ATOMS: atom_id res chain seq x y z
N MET A 1 2.66 -50.58 -26.85
CA MET A 1 2.42 -49.15 -27.08
C MET A 1 1.92 -48.58 -25.75
N ASN A 2 2.87 -48.16 -24.91
CA ASN A 2 2.57 -47.50 -23.63
C ASN A 2 2.52 -46.00 -23.88
N ASN A 3 1.34 -45.43 -23.81
CA ASN A 3 1.16 -43.97 -23.74
C ASN A 3 1.62 -43.50 -22.38
N ILE A 4 2.84 -42.94 -22.31
CA ILE A 4 3.27 -42.12 -21.20
C ILE A 4 2.55 -40.79 -21.41
N VAL A 5 1.43 -40.61 -20.69
CA VAL A 5 0.84 -39.29 -20.48
C VAL A 5 1.80 -38.59 -19.54
N ASN A 6 2.61 -37.66 -20.05
CA ASN A 6 3.32 -36.70 -19.21
C ASN A 6 2.25 -35.85 -18.53
N GLU A 7 2.01 -36.09 -17.24
CA GLU A 7 1.31 -35.13 -16.41
C GLU A 7 2.09 -33.81 -16.48
N PRO A 8 1.39 -32.67 -16.65
CA PRO A 8 2.08 -31.38 -16.53
C PRO A 8 2.69 -31.30 -15.14
N PRO A 9 3.85 -30.63 -14.99
CA PRO A 9 4.47 -30.43 -13.69
C PRO A 9 3.40 -29.81 -12.77
N GLN A 10 3.11 -30.49 -11.66
CA GLN A 10 2.29 -29.91 -10.62
C GLN A 10 2.97 -28.61 -10.23
N ASN A 11 2.27 -27.48 -10.31
CA ASN A 11 2.62 -26.24 -9.65
C ASN A 11 2.66 -26.53 -8.15
N GLU A 12 3.77 -27.12 -7.67
CA GLU A 12 4.13 -26.99 -6.29
C GLU A 12 4.44 -25.50 -6.13
N ASN A 13 3.56 -24.78 -5.44
CA ASN A 13 3.94 -23.51 -4.84
C ASN A 13 5.31 -23.77 -4.21
N ILE A 14 6.33 -23.09 -4.68
CA ILE A 14 7.68 -23.18 -4.10
C ILE A 14 7.57 -22.48 -2.75
N THR A 15 6.93 -23.14 -1.80
CA THR A 15 7.11 -22.86 -0.39
C THR A 15 8.57 -23.13 -0.15
N PHE A 16 9.38 -22.09 0.06
CA PHE A 16 10.79 -22.22 0.34
C PHE A 16 10.97 -23.25 1.44
N ASN A 17 11.27 -24.49 1.02
CA ASN A 17 11.56 -25.55 1.95
C ASN A 17 12.86 -25.13 2.68
N ASN A 18 12.84 -25.16 4.01
CA ASN A 18 14.03 -24.90 4.83
C ASN A 18 15.28 -25.64 4.31
N GLN A 19 15.08 -26.73 3.58
CA GLN A 19 16.17 -27.49 2.95
C GLN A 19 16.80 -26.69 1.81
N LEU A 20 16.03 -26.10 0.90
CA LEU A 20 16.54 -25.27 -0.21
C LEU A 20 17.35 -24.08 0.33
N ILE A 21 16.80 -23.36 1.31
CA ILE A 21 17.49 -22.21 1.94
C ILE A 21 18.82 -22.67 2.55
N ASN A 22 18.82 -23.76 3.32
CA ASN A 22 20.04 -24.28 3.95
C ASN A 22 21.07 -24.77 2.90
N ASP A 23 20.63 -25.40 1.83
CA ASP A 23 21.53 -25.88 0.76
C ASP A 23 22.17 -24.68 0.05
N VAL A 24 21.41 -23.63 -0.28
CA VAL A 24 21.92 -22.38 -0.87
C VAL A 24 22.93 -21.72 0.06
N ILE A 25 22.60 -21.55 1.35
CA ILE A 25 23.50 -20.98 2.37
C ILE A 25 24.82 -21.81 2.42
N ASN A 26 24.74 -23.13 2.45
CA ASN A 26 25.90 -24.00 2.51
C ASN A 26 26.76 -23.87 1.25
N PHE A 27 26.16 -23.84 0.06
CA PHE A 27 26.89 -23.68 -1.19
C PHE A 27 27.56 -22.31 -1.33
N CYS A 28 26.89 -21.25 -0.85
CA CYS A 28 27.50 -19.92 -0.77
C CYS A 28 28.69 -19.90 0.18
N ASN A 29 28.55 -20.43 1.40
CA ASN A 29 29.61 -20.44 2.41
C ASN A 29 30.83 -21.30 1.99
N ASN A 30 30.57 -22.40 1.30
CA ASN A 30 31.62 -23.28 0.81
C ASN A 30 32.16 -22.86 -0.57
N LYS A 31 31.61 -21.82 -1.19
CA LYS A 31 31.96 -21.33 -2.55
C LYS A 31 31.83 -22.41 -3.63
N GLU A 32 30.81 -23.28 -3.50
CA GLU A 32 30.54 -24.37 -4.45
C GLU A 32 29.69 -23.86 -5.62
N LYS A 33 30.31 -23.08 -6.54
CA LYS A 33 29.64 -22.38 -7.63
C LYS A 33 28.75 -23.30 -8.48
N ASP A 34 29.26 -24.45 -8.94
CA ASP A 34 28.52 -25.32 -9.87
C ASP A 34 27.25 -25.89 -9.24
N LYS A 35 27.27 -26.24 -7.94
CA LYS A 35 26.09 -26.71 -7.22
C LYS A 35 25.11 -25.58 -6.97
N LEU A 36 25.60 -24.41 -6.61
CA LEU A 36 24.79 -23.22 -6.43
C LEU A 36 24.05 -22.89 -7.72
N VAL A 37 24.76 -22.72 -8.83
CA VAL A 37 24.17 -22.41 -10.14
C VAL A 37 23.12 -23.43 -10.54
N ASN A 38 23.39 -24.74 -10.35
CA ASN A 38 22.42 -25.78 -10.69
C ASN A 38 21.12 -25.71 -9.89
N ILE A 39 21.15 -25.25 -8.62
CA ILE A 39 19.97 -25.17 -7.77
C ILE A 39 19.17 -23.87 -8.00
N ILE A 40 19.84 -22.75 -8.33
CA ILE A 40 19.20 -21.47 -8.55
C ILE A 40 18.78 -21.24 -10.01
N SER A 41 19.40 -21.92 -10.99
CA SER A 41 19.07 -21.75 -12.42
C SER A 41 17.61 -22.03 -12.79
N PRO A 42 16.91 -23.02 -12.21
CA PRO A 42 15.51 -23.26 -12.52
C PRO A 42 14.53 -22.31 -11.83
N LEU A 43 14.98 -21.50 -10.84
CA LEU A 43 14.12 -20.59 -10.10
C LEU A 43 13.76 -19.39 -10.98
N HIS A 44 12.53 -18.89 -10.86
CA HIS A 44 12.14 -17.62 -11.44
C HIS A 44 12.92 -16.46 -10.78
N PRO A 45 13.19 -15.33 -11.46
CA PRO A 45 13.84 -14.17 -10.83
C PRO A 45 13.15 -13.71 -9.54
N ALA A 46 11.81 -13.62 -9.53
CA ALA A 46 11.03 -13.28 -8.35
C ALA A 46 11.24 -14.28 -7.18
N ASP A 47 11.24 -15.61 -7.46
CA ASP A 47 11.53 -16.61 -6.43
C ASP A 47 12.96 -16.43 -5.86
N LEU A 48 13.91 -16.04 -6.72
CA LEU A 48 15.29 -15.82 -6.29
C LEU A 48 15.41 -14.53 -5.45
N ALA A 49 14.66 -13.49 -5.79
CA ALA A 49 14.56 -12.26 -5.02
C ALA A 49 13.96 -12.54 -3.62
N ASP A 50 12.89 -13.30 -3.53
CA ASP A 50 12.31 -13.75 -2.26
C ASP A 50 13.30 -14.55 -1.42
N LEU A 51 14.08 -15.44 -2.05
CA LEU A 51 15.13 -16.20 -1.37
C LEU A 51 16.18 -15.27 -0.74
N PHE A 52 16.47 -14.13 -1.35
CA PHE A 52 17.44 -13.16 -0.85
C PHE A 52 17.08 -12.58 0.50
N THR A 53 15.82 -12.52 0.87
CA THR A 53 15.37 -12.06 2.19
C THR A 53 15.91 -12.94 3.33
N PHE A 54 16.22 -14.20 3.05
CA PHE A 54 16.77 -15.17 4.02
C PHE A 54 18.29 -15.22 4.04
N LEU A 55 18.98 -14.48 3.16
CA LEU A 55 20.42 -14.56 2.96
C LEU A 55 21.15 -13.34 3.53
N SER A 56 22.41 -13.52 3.95
CA SER A 56 23.28 -12.39 4.28
C SER A 56 23.69 -11.61 3.03
N LYS A 57 24.10 -10.35 3.21
CA LYS A 57 24.54 -9.50 2.09
C LYS A 57 25.72 -10.11 1.30
N GLU A 58 26.64 -10.80 1.97
CA GLU A 58 27.76 -11.47 1.32
C GLU A 58 27.29 -12.66 0.46
N GLN A 59 26.26 -13.38 0.92
CA GLN A 59 25.67 -14.50 0.17
C GLN A 59 24.89 -14.00 -1.04
N ARG A 60 24.12 -12.92 -0.91
CA ARG A 60 23.40 -12.26 -2.02
C ARG A 60 24.40 -11.81 -3.09
N SER A 61 25.44 -11.07 -2.70
CA SER A 61 26.51 -10.63 -3.59
C SER A 61 27.20 -11.81 -4.28
N TYR A 62 27.47 -12.91 -3.56
CA TYR A 62 28.05 -14.10 -4.15
C TYR A 62 27.15 -14.73 -5.21
N ILE A 63 25.84 -14.81 -4.97
CA ILE A 63 24.87 -15.33 -5.94
C ILE A 63 24.83 -14.42 -7.17
N LEU A 64 24.61 -13.12 -7.00
CA LEU A 64 24.54 -12.15 -8.08
C LEU A 64 25.79 -12.17 -8.97
N ASN A 65 26.97 -12.28 -8.39
CA ASN A 65 28.21 -12.35 -9.14
C ASN A 65 28.41 -13.67 -9.93
N ASN A 66 27.56 -14.66 -9.71
CA ASN A 66 27.60 -15.95 -10.42
C ASN A 66 26.39 -16.17 -11.36
N LEU A 67 25.44 -15.22 -11.42
CA LEU A 67 24.39 -15.22 -12.42
C LEU A 67 24.88 -14.73 -13.79
N SER A 68 24.15 -15.06 -14.86
CA SER A 68 24.28 -14.40 -16.16
C SER A 68 23.79 -12.96 -16.07
N GLU A 69 24.27 -12.10 -16.97
CA GLU A 69 23.93 -10.68 -16.95
C GLU A 69 22.42 -10.42 -17.04
N ASP A 70 21.72 -11.07 -17.99
CA ASP A 70 20.27 -10.94 -18.16
C ASP A 70 19.52 -11.29 -16.86
N ARG A 71 19.82 -12.46 -16.27
CA ARG A 71 19.18 -12.88 -15.01
C ARG A 71 19.55 -12.01 -13.79
N TYR A 72 20.71 -11.41 -13.82
CA TYR A 72 21.14 -10.49 -12.77
C TYR A 72 20.25 -9.25 -12.75
N THR A 73 19.95 -8.68 -13.92
CA THR A 73 19.06 -7.52 -14.08
C THR A 73 17.65 -7.85 -13.62
N ASP A 74 17.07 -8.97 -14.08
CA ASP A 74 15.74 -9.41 -13.68
C ASP A 74 15.61 -9.61 -12.16
N VAL A 75 16.62 -10.20 -11.50
CA VAL A 75 16.59 -10.40 -10.05
C VAL A 75 16.72 -9.08 -9.30
N LEU A 76 17.48 -8.11 -9.82
CA LEU A 76 17.56 -6.78 -9.18
C LEU A 76 16.26 -6.02 -9.26
N ALA A 77 15.50 -6.16 -10.36
CA ALA A 77 14.18 -5.53 -10.52
C ALA A 77 13.14 -6.08 -9.52
N GLU A 78 13.25 -7.36 -9.17
CA GLU A 78 12.32 -8.05 -8.27
C GLU A 78 12.72 -7.97 -6.78
N LEU A 79 13.81 -7.28 -6.43
CA LEU A 79 14.27 -7.23 -5.04
C LEU A 79 13.33 -6.37 -4.17
N ASP A 80 13.07 -6.87 -2.96
CA ASP A 80 12.40 -6.11 -1.91
C ASP A 80 13.21 -4.86 -1.52
N ASP A 81 12.54 -3.71 -1.43
CA ASP A 81 13.14 -2.40 -1.11
C ASP A 81 14.01 -2.42 0.14
N THR A 82 13.65 -3.26 1.11
CA THR A 82 14.36 -3.37 2.40
C THR A 82 15.78 -3.92 2.27
N ILE A 83 16.08 -4.65 1.20
CA ILE A 83 17.37 -5.30 0.97
C ILE A 83 18.14 -4.74 -0.23
N ILE A 84 17.50 -3.92 -1.07
CA ILE A 84 18.13 -3.36 -2.28
C ILE A 84 19.39 -2.55 -1.92
N ASP A 85 19.28 -1.56 -1.03
CA ASP A 85 20.42 -0.67 -0.69
C ASP A 85 21.64 -1.46 -0.20
N GLU A 86 21.42 -2.40 0.74
CA GLU A 86 22.51 -3.27 1.24
C GLU A 86 23.11 -4.16 0.15
N THR A 87 22.27 -4.63 -0.78
CA THR A 87 22.69 -5.52 -1.85
C THR A 87 23.49 -4.77 -2.90
N VAL A 88 23.03 -3.60 -3.31
CA VAL A 88 23.69 -2.74 -4.30
C VAL A 88 25.04 -2.22 -3.81
N GLN A 89 25.17 -1.88 -2.51
CA GLN A 89 26.47 -1.45 -1.93
C GLN A 89 27.59 -2.47 -2.04
N GLU A 90 27.29 -3.76 -2.16
CA GLU A 90 28.27 -4.84 -2.32
C GLU A 90 28.60 -5.15 -3.80
N LEU A 91 27.97 -4.44 -4.73
CA LEU A 91 28.13 -4.66 -6.17
C LEU A 91 29.05 -3.61 -6.81
N GLU A 92 29.61 -3.94 -7.96
CA GLU A 92 30.35 -2.99 -8.76
C GLU A 92 29.37 -1.99 -9.41
N ASP A 93 29.63 -0.69 -9.26
CA ASP A 93 28.80 0.36 -9.85
C ASP A 93 28.52 0.13 -11.36
N THR A 94 29.51 -0.38 -12.09
CA THR A 94 29.38 -0.66 -13.54
C THR A 94 28.30 -1.69 -13.85
N LYS A 95 28.10 -2.67 -12.98
CA LYS A 95 27.04 -3.69 -13.13
C LYS A 95 25.68 -3.08 -12.82
N VAL A 96 25.58 -2.30 -11.74
CA VAL A 96 24.33 -1.62 -11.34
C VAL A 96 23.89 -0.63 -12.42
N VAL A 97 24.82 0.19 -12.93
CA VAL A 97 24.54 1.13 -14.04
C VAL A 97 24.05 0.40 -15.28
N ARG A 98 24.67 -0.73 -15.62
CA ARG A 98 24.25 -1.52 -16.77
C ARG A 98 22.83 -2.11 -16.57
N SER A 99 22.54 -2.66 -15.39
CA SER A 99 21.19 -3.18 -15.11
C SER A 99 20.14 -2.09 -15.21
N ILE A 100 20.40 -0.90 -14.68
CA ILE A 100 19.49 0.26 -14.80
C ILE A 100 19.23 0.60 -16.27
N SER A 101 20.22 0.50 -17.14
CA SER A 101 20.05 0.75 -18.58
C SER A 101 19.33 -0.38 -19.33
N GLU A 102 19.24 -1.57 -18.76
CA GLU A 102 18.56 -2.74 -19.35
C GLU A 102 17.14 -2.96 -18.78
N MET A 103 16.80 -2.36 -17.60
CA MET A 103 15.50 -2.43 -16.96
C MET A 103 14.45 -1.53 -17.66
N GLU A 104 13.17 -1.82 -17.46
CA GLU A 104 12.10 -0.87 -17.74
C GLU A 104 12.23 0.36 -16.85
N THR A 105 11.70 1.50 -17.29
CA THR A 105 11.96 2.80 -16.62
C THR A 105 11.45 2.81 -15.17
N ASP A 106 10.31 2.23 -14.88
CA ASP A 106 9.71 2.12 -13.54
C ASP A 106 10.55 1.27 -12.59
N ASP A 107 11.03 0.10 -13.01
CA ASP A 107 11.94 -0.74 -12.23
C ASP A 107 13.26 -0.02 -11.94
N ALA A 108 13.81 0.66 -12.94
CA ALA A 108 15.02 1.46 -12.77
C ALA A 108 14.80 2.61 -11.74
N ILE A 109 13.63 3.23 -11.73
CA ILE A 109 13.25 4.26 -10.77
C ILE A 109 13.12 3.66 -9.37
N ASN A 110 12.40 2.54 -9.20
CA ASN A 110 12.24 1.86 -7.92
C ASN A 110 13.62 1.49 -7.32
N LEU A 111 14.51 0.92 -8.15
CA LEU A 111 15.86 0.59 -7.71
C LEU A 111 16.62 1.85 -7.25
N ILE A 112 16.57 2.95 -8.02
CA ILE A 112 17.27 4.20 -7.68
C ILE A 112 16.70 4.81 -6.40
N GLU A 113 15.39 4.82 -6.20
CA GLU A 113 14.73 5.37 -5.01
C GLU A 113 15.11 4.66 -3.73
N SER A 114 15.27 3.35 -3.81
CA SER A 114 15.66 2.52 -2.66
C SER A 114 17.11 2.73 -2.21
N LEU A 115 17.93 3.45 -3.01
CA LEU A 115 19.32 3.76 -2.67
C LEU A 115 19.44 5.01 -1.78
N GLU A 116 20.49 5.09 -0.97
CA GLU A 116 20.83 6.33 -0.26
C GLU A 116 21.14 7.48 -1.24
N PRO A 117 20.81 8.75 -0.90
CA PRO A 117 20.97 9.90 -1.83
C PRO A 117 22.35 10.06 -2.45
N ALA A 118 23.40 9.67 -1.72
CA ALA A 118 24.77 9.72 -2.24
C ALA A 118 25.04 8.66 -3.32
N ALA A 119 24.46 7.46 -3.17
CA ALA A 119 24.54 6.37 -4.13
C ALA A 119 23.68 6.68 -5.36
N GLN A 120 22.45 7.18 -5.19
CA GLN A 120 21.59 7.64 -6.30
C GLN A 120 22.34 8.58 -7.24
N LYS A 121 22.94 9.64 -6.67
CA LYS A 121 23.68 10.62 -7.46
C LYS A 121 24.86 9.98 -8.19
N LYS A 122 25.62 9.12 -7.51
CA LYS A 122 26.79 8.45 -8.07
C LYS A 122 26.43 7.56 -9.26
N ILE A 123 25.33 6.81 -9.14
CA ILE A 123 24.83 5.92 -10.19
C ILE A 123 24.29 6.74 -11.36
N LEU A 124 23.43 7.72 -11.12
CA LEU A 124 22.90 8.61 -12.16
C LEU A 124 23.99 9.34 -12.95
N ASP A 125 25.09 9.74 -12.29
CA ASP A 125 26.21 10.39 -12.97
C ASP A 125 26.97 9.46 -13.95
N GLN A 126 26.84 8.14 -13.80
CA GLN A 126 27.47 7.14 -14.66
C GLN A 126 26.55 6.61 -15.77
N VAL A 127 25.24 6.77 -15.65
CA VAL A 127 24.26 6.43 -16.69
C VAL A 127 24.44 7.32 -17.92
N ASN A 128 24.15 6.76 -19.10
CA ASN A 128 24.13 7.46 -20.37
C ASN A 128 23.31 8.77 -20.30
N PRO A 129 23.75 9.87 -20.87
CA PRO A 129 23.06 11.18 -20.75
C PRO A 129 21.58 11.18 -21.16
N THR A 130 21.19 10.42 -22.18
CA THR A 130 19.80 10.34 -22.65
C THR A 130 18.92 9.59 -21.65
N GLU A 131 19.35 8.44 -21.16
CA GLU A 131 18.64 7.67 -20.12
C GLU A 131 18.58 8.43 -18.81
N ARG A 132 19.68 9.11 -18.42
CA ARG A 132 19.70 9.97 -17.24
C ARG A 132 18.62 11.05 -17.30
N GLU A 133 18.42 11.68 -18.45
CA GLU A 133 17.37 12.68 -18.62
C GLU A 133 15.98 12.10 -18.41
N ILE A 134 15.72 10.90 -18.94
CA ILE A 134 14.47 10.16 -18.75
C ILE A 134 14.25 9.81 -17.28
N LEU A 135 15.26 9.21 -16.62
CA LEU A 135 15.18 8.86 -15.21
C LEU A 135 14.99 10.08 -14.31
N GLN A 136 15.70 11.18 -14.58
CA GLN A 136 15.54 12.44 -13.84
C GLN A 136 14.16 13.07 -14.06
N GLU A 137 13.61 13.00 -15.28
CA GLU A 137 12.25 13.45 -15.54
C GLU A 137 11.24 12.65 -14.71
N SER A 138 11.36 11.32 -14.68
CA SER A 138 10.49 10.45 -13.91
C SER A 138 10.65 10.68 -12.40
N LEU A 139 11.87 10.86 -11.90
CA LEU A 139 12.16 11.20 -10.50
C LEU A 139 11.66 12.58 -10.06
N ASN A 140 11.33 13.49 -10.99
CA ASN A 140 10.74 14.79 -10.68
C ASN A 140 9.22 14.74 -10.43
N TYR A 141 8.51 13.67 -10.84
CA TYR A 141 7.12 13.49 -10.43
C TYR A 141 7.06 13.23 -8.92
N PRO A 142 6.00 13.68 -8.24
CA PRO A 142 5.80 13.32 -6.84
C PRO A 142 5.79 11.79 -6.67
N GLU A 143 6.28 11.31 -5.56
CA GLU A 143 6.16 9.90 -5.15
C GLU A 143 4.74 9.40 -5.37
N ASP A 144 4.19 8.44 -5.15
CA ASP A 144 2.77 7.99 -5.19
C ASP A 144 1.93 8.55 -6.38
N THR A 145 2.54 8.85 -7.54
CA THR A 145 1.80 9.32 -8.72
C THR A 145 2.01 8.45 -9.95
N ALA A 146 1.01 8.44 -10.84
CA ALA A 146 1.08 7.76 -12.14
C ALA A 146 2.35 8.11 -12.94
N GLY A 147 2.80 9.36 -12.86
CA GLY A 147 4.01 9.82 -13.54
C GLY A 147 5.29 9.23 -12.96
N ARG A 148 5.30 8.87 -11.67
CA ARG A 148 6.42 8.20 -11.01
C ARG A 148 6.46 6.71 -11.37
N ARG A 149 5.30 6.05 -11.45
CA ARG A 149 5.12 4.61 -11.67
C ARG A 149 5.03 4.23 -13.15
N MET A 150 5.08 5.20 -14.10
CA MET A 150 4.91 4.90 -15.51
C MET A 150 6.20 4.39 -16.15
N GLN A 151 6.04 3.45 -17.05
CA GLN A 151 7.04 3.00 -18.01
C GLN A 151 7.11 3.99 -19.19
N LYS A 152 8.32 4.30 -19.65
CA LYS A 152 8.52 5.11 -20.87
C LYS A 152 8.53 4.26 -22.14
N GLU A 153 8.63 2.97 -22.01
CA GLU A 153 8.64 1.97 -23.07
C GLU A 153 7.19 1.65 -23.46
N PHE A 154 6.68 2.29 -24.50
CA PHE A 154 5.35 2.05 -25.03
C PHE A 154 5.30 2.11 -26.55
N VAL A 155 4.31 1.44 -27.13
CA VAL A 155 4.13 1.41 -28.58
C VAL A 155 3.07 2.43 -29.03
N SER A 156 3.49 3.45 -29.77
CA SER A 156 2.56 4.44 -30.32
C SER A 156 2.63 4.51 -31.86
N MET A 157 1.49 4.74 -32.50
CA MET A 157 1.37 4.77 -33.96
C MET A 157 0.41 5.83 -34.42
N PRO A 158 0.64 6.40 -35.63
CA PRO A 158 -0.29 7.38 -36.22
C PRO A 158 -1.59 6.70 -36.67
N GLY A 159 -2.73 7.33 -36.40
CA GLY A 159 -4.06 6.78 -36.68
C GLY A 159 -4.38 6.60 -38.17
N PHE A 160 -3.64 7.24 -39.05
CA PHE A 160 -3.82 7.09 -40.50
C PHE A 160 -3.14 5.84 -41.08
N TRP A 161 -2.29 5.15 -40.33
CA TRP A 161 -1.69 3.88 -40.76
C TRP A 161 -2.75 2.80 -40.88
N THR A 162 -2.49 1.84 -41.78
CA THR A 162 -3.28 0.62 -41.85
C THR A 162 -2.76 -0.41 -40.85
N VAL A 163 -3.64 -1.36 -40.50
CA VAL A 163 -3.28 -2.52 -39.66
C VAL A 163 -2.09 -3.28 -40.26
N GLY A 164 -2.03 -3.38 -41.61
CA GLY A 164 -0.90 -4.02 -42.31
C GLY A 164 0.42 -3.28 -42.04
N GLN A 165 0.41 -1.96 -42.14
CA GLN A 165 1.60 -1.13 -41.85
C GLN A 165 2.01 -1.23 -40.38
N ALA A 166 1.05 -1.26 -39.46
CA ALA A 166 1.33 -1.44 -38.04
C ALA A 166 2.01 -2.79 -37.75
N ILE A 167 1.46 -3.88 -38.27
CA ILE A 167 2.05 -5.22 -38.10
C ILE A 167 3.44 -5.33 -38.71
N ASP A 168 3.65 -4.75 -39.91
CA ASP A 168 4.95 -4.79 -40.55
C ASP A 168 5.98 -3.96 -39.77
N HIS A 169 5.59 -2.79 -39.26
CA HIS A 169 6.41 -1.96 -38.39
C HIS A 169 6.81 -2.69 -37.09
N LEU A 170 5.86 -3.34 -36.41
CA LEU A 170 6.15 -4.13 -35.17
C LEU A 170 7.14 -5.28 -35.42
N ARG A 171 7.21 -5.82 -36.65
CA ARG A 171 8.14 -6.90 -37.00
C ARG A 171 9.52 -6.40 -37.38
N GLU A 172 9.62 -5.17 -37.83
CA GLU A 172 10.89 -4.59 -38.31
C GLU A 172 11.62 -3.80 -37.22
N GLN A 173 10.91 -3.31 -36.21
CA GLN A 173 11.49 -2.59 -35.09
C GLN A 173 12.15 -3.56 -34.11
N ILE A 174 13.38 -3.23 -33.69
CA ILE A 174 14.16 -4.00 -32.71
C ILE A 174 13.96 -3.45 -31.30
N ASP A 175 13.73 -2.13 -31.18
CA ASP A 175 13.63 -1.40 -29.91
C ASP A 175 12.17 -1.28 -29.43
N LEU A 176 11.43 -2.40 -29.38
CA LEU A 176 10.09 -2.45 -28.80
C LEU A 176 10.16 -3.01 -27.39
N PRO A 177 9.21 -2.65 -26.50
CA PRO A 177 9.07 -3.35 -25.23
C PRO A 177 8.90 -4.85 -25.43
N ASP A 178 9.47 -5.67 -24.57
CA ASP A 178 9.38 -7.13 -24.67
C ASP A 178 7.93 -7.61 -24.59
N GLU A 179 7.14 -6.96 -23.72
CA GLU A 179 5.71 -7.22 -23.61
C GLU A 179 4.90 -5.95 -23.83
N PHE A 180 3.86 -6.05 -24.68
CA PHE A 180 2.86 -4.99 -24.84
C PHE A 180 1.52 -5.57 -25.26
N TYR A 181 0.46 -5.04 -24.68
CA TYR A 181 -0.92 -5.53 -24.88
C TYR A 181 -1.75 -4.59 -25.75
N GLU A 182 -1.36 -3.32 -25.81
CA GLU A 182 -2.07 -2.26 -26.55
C GLU A 182 -1.13 -1.43 -27.40
N LEU A 183 -1.66 -0.96 -28.53
CA LEU A 183 -1.05 0.07 -29.35
C LEU A 183 -1.77 1.39 -29.07
N PHE A 184 -1.02 2.41 -28.70
CA PHE A 184 -1.55 3.75 -28.50
C PHE A 184 -1.56 4.50 -29.82
N ILE A 185 -2.73 4.97 -30.21
CA ILE A 185 -2.90 5.67 -31.48
C ILE A 185 -2.88 7.17 -31.19
N VAL A 186 -1.93 7.87 -31.81
CA VAL A 186 -1.67 9.29 -31.54
C VAL A 186 -1.84 10.17 -32.77
N ASP A 187 -2.08 11.46 -32.52
CA ASP A 187 -2.04 12.49 -33.55
C ASP A 187 -0.59 13.00 -33.77
N PRO A 188 -0.33 13.87 -34.75
CA PRO A 188 1.01 14.44 -34.99
C PRO A 188 1.56 15.30 -33.83
N SER A 189 0.74 15.65 -32.85
CA SER A 189 1.13 16.39 -31.64
C SER A 189 1.36 15.47 -30.44
N ASN A 190 1.42 14.14 -30.67
CA ASN A 190 1.55 13.10 -29.66
C ASN A 190 0.37 13.05 -28.68
N LYS A 191 -0.83 13.53 -29.09
CA LYS A 191 -2.03 13.40 -28.29
C LYS A 191 -2.73 12.08 -28.61
N PRO A 192 -3.16 11.31 -27.61
CA PRO A 192 -3.82 10.05 -27.84
C PRO A 192 -5.20 10.26 -28.48
N LEU A 193 -5.44 9.58 -29.58
CA LEU A 193 -6.74 9.44 -30.24
C LEU A 193 -7.50 8.24 -29.67
N GLY A 194 -6.80 7.24 -29.15
CA GLY A 194 -7.32 6.04 -28.56
C GLY A 194 -6.26 4.97 -28.43
N SER A 195 -6.68 3.77 -28.05
CA SER A 195 -5.85 2.58 -28.05
C SER A 195 -6.52 1.46 -28.86
N ALA A 196 -5.74 0.48 -29.25
CA ALA A 196 -6.22 -0.75 -29.87
C ALA A 196 -5.45 -1.95 -29.31
N SER A 197 -6.15 -2.93 -28.77
CA SER A 197 -5.49 -4.14 -28.26
C SER A 197 -4.81 -4.91 -29.41
N VAL A 198 -3.65 -5.51 -29.10
CA VAL A 198 -2.91 -6.34 -30.08
C VAL A 198 -3.82 -7.43 -30.69
N SER A 199 -4.71 -8.01 -29.88
CA SER A 199 -5.68 -9.00 -30.33
C SER A 199 -6.67 -8.44 -31.36
N LYS A 200 -7.08 -7.18 -31.21
CA LYS A 200 -7.98 -6.50 -32.18
C LYS A 200 -7.25 -6.17 -33.47
N VAL A 201 -6.00 -5.74 -33.37
CA VAL A 201 -5.13 -5.50 -34.54
C VAL A 201 -4.96 -6.79 -35.35
N LEU A 202 -4.61 -7.92 -34.71
CA LEU A 202 -4.41 -9.21 -35.36
C LEU A 202 -5.69 -9.79 -36.02
N LYS A 203 -6.87 -9.49 -35.46
CA LYS A 203 -8.17 -9.93 -36.01
C LYS A 203 -8.68 -9.04 -37.12
N SER A 204 -8.12 -7.83 -37.29
CA SER A 204 -8.58 -6.87 -38.29
C SER A 204 -7.94 -7.11 -39.66
N ARG A 205 -8.59 -6.62 -40.70
CA ARG A 205 -8.06 -6.72 -42.07
C ARG A 205 -6.87 -5.79 -42.23
N ARG A 206 -5.87 -6.20 -42.99
CA ARG A 206 -4.64 -5.43 -43.18
C ARG A 206 -4.84 -4.06 -43.85
N ASP A 207 -5.93 -3.90 -44.63
CA ASP A 207 -6.29 -2.66 -45.33
C ASP A 207 -7.08 -1.67 -44.47
N THR A 208 -7.56 -2.08 -43.27
CA THR A 208 -8.30 -1.24 -42.34
C THR A 208 -7.36 -0.21 -41.66
N LYS A 209 -7.82 1.03 -41.50
CA LYS A 209 -7.04 2.05 -40.80
C LYS A 209 -7.10 1.87 -39.28
N LEU A 210 -6.04 2.21 -38.56
CA LEU A 210 -5.99 2.13 -37.12
C LEU A 210 -7.10 2.95 -36.44
N ASN A 211 -7.43 4.12 -36.99
CA ASN A 211 -8.55 4.94 -36.48
C ASN A 211 -9.93 4.23 -36.50
N GLU A 212 -10.09 3.20 -37.31
CA GLU A 212 -11.37 2.46 -37.46
C GLU A 212 -11.49 1.31 -36.45
N ILE A 213 -10.39 0.97 -35.78
CA ILE A 213 -10.32 -0.14 -34.84
C ILE A 213 -10.02 0.31 -33.38
N LEU A 214 -10.13 1.60 -33.09
CA LEU A 214 -9.93 2.12 -31.74
C LEU A 214 -10.92 1.50 -30.74
N GLU A 215 -10.51 1.43 -29.50
CA GLU A 215 -11.43 1.19 -28.38
C GLU A 215 -12.49 2.31 -28.34
N GLU A 216 -13.76 1.96 -28.06
CA GLU A 216 -14.84 2.96 -28.03
C GLU A 216 -14.67 4.01 -26.93
N ASN A 217 -14.09 3.62 -25.80
CA ASN A 217 -13.84 4.48 -24.64
C ASN A 217 -12.41 4.27 -24.12
N PRO A 218 -11.40 4.78 -24.84
CA PRO A 218 -10.01 4.60 -24.41
C PRO A 218 -9.77 5.23 -23.06
N LYS A 219 -9.00 4.56 -22.23
CA LYS A 219 -8.70 4.99 -20.87
C LYS A 219 -7.25 5.48 -20.80
N PHE A 220 -7.11 6.73 -20.35
CA PHE A 220 -5.82 7.36 -20.10
C PHE A 220 -5.82 7.93 -18.71
N VAL A 221 -4.68 7.86 -18.03
CA VAL A 221 -4.46 8.43 -16.71
C VAL A 221 -3.56 9.66 -16.83
N LYS A 222 -3.74 10.64 -15.95
CA LYS A 222 -2.84 11.80 -15.90
C LYS A 222 -1.60 11.45 -15.08
N ALA A 223 -0.44 11.97 -15.48
CA ALA A 223 0.79 11.78 -14.71
C ALA A 223 0.70 12.28 -13.25
N SER A 224 -0.15 13.27 -12.99
CA SER A 224 -0.41 13.80 -11.64
C SER A 224 -1.46 13.03 -10.84
N MET A 225 -2.04 11.95 -11.39
CA MET A 225 -3.02 11.12 -10.71
C MET A 225 -2.31 10.30 -9.64
N ASP A 226 -2.91 10.24 -8.46
CA ASP A 226 -2.45 9.43 -7.33
C ASP A 226 -2.47 7.94 -7.65
N GLN A 227 -1.46 7.18 -7.19
CA GLN A 227 -1.32 5.75 -7.51
C GLN A 227 -2.49 4.90 -7.01
N GLU A 228 -3.05 5.23 -5.82
CA GLU A 228 -4.26 4.56 -5.31
C GLU A 228 -5.46 4.81 -6.26
N GLU A 229 -5.57 6.04 -6.80
CA GLU A 229 -6.61 6.37 -7.76
C GLU A 229 -6.43 5.63 -9.10
N VAL A 230 -5.18 5.46 -9.54
CA VAL A 230 -4.84 4.65 -10.71
C VAL A 230 -5.21 3.18 -10.49
N ALA A 231 -4.88 2.62 -9.33
CA ALA A 231 -5.22 1.24 -8.97
C ALA A 231 -6.74 0.99 -9.02
N LEU A 232 -7.52 1.88 -8.40
CA LEU A 232 -8.99 1.81 -8.47
C LEU A 232 -9.52 1.95 -9.91
N PHE A 233 -8.84 2.75 -10.74
CA PHE A 233 -9.21 2.92 -12.15
C PHE A 233 -8.97 1.64 -12.96
N PHE A 234 -7.84 0.95 -12.72
CA PHE A 234 -7.54 -0.36 -13.31
C PHE A 234 -8.56 -1.41 -12.89
N GLU A 235 -8.88 -1.49 -11.60
CA GLU A 235 -9.90 -2.42 -11.08
C GLU A 235 -11.28 -2.15 -11.70
N GLN A 236 -11.74 -0.89 -11.69
CA GLN A 236 -13.06 -0.52 -12.20
C GLN A 236 -13.27 -0.86 -13.66
N TYR A 237 -12.24 -0.67 -14.48
CA TYR A 237 -12.33 -0.88 -15.93
C TYR A 237 -11.67 -2.18 -16.39
N SER A 238 -11.14 -2.99 -15.48
CA SER A 238 -10.43 -4.25 -15.76
C SER A 238 -9.33 -4.05 -16.81
N LEU A 239 -8.50 -3.02 -16.61
CA LEU A 239 -7.45 -2.68 -17.57
C LEU A 239 -6.27 -3.64 -17.41
N VAL A 240 -5.59 -3.92 -18.52
CA VAL A 240 -4.30 -4.62 -18.56
C VAL A 240 -3.17 -3.62 -18.71
N SER A 241 -3.45 -2.49 -19.37
CA SER A 241 -2.51 -1.40 -19.61
C SER A 241 -3.28 -0.09 -19.74
N ALA A 242 -2.68 1.03 -19.39
CA ALA A 242 -3.24 2.37 -19.59
C ALA A 242 -2.15 3.34 -20.02
N GLY A 243 -2.42 4.18 -21.02
CA GLY A 243 -1.52 5.26 -21.39
C GLY A 243 -1.54 6.41 -20.38
N VAL A 244 -0.37 6.96 -20.09
CA VAL A 244 -0.20 8.11 -19.21
C VAL A 244 -0.03 9.38 -20.04
N VAL A 245 -0.75 10.44 -19.65
CA VAL A 245 -0.71 11.73 -20.35
C VAL A 245 -0.26 12.86 -19.43
N ASP A 246 0.43 13.83 -20.03
CA ASP A 246 0.82 15.08 -19.36
C ASP A 246 -0.35 16.08 -19.26
N ASP A 247 -0.08 17.26 -18.69
CA ASP A 247 -1.07 18.34 -18.55
C ASP A 247 -1.54 18.91 -19.91
N GLN A 248 -0.76 18.73 -20.98
CA GLN A 248 -1.11 19.12 -22.35
C GLN A 248 -1.86 17.99 -23.09
N ASN A 249 -2.19 16.90 -22.39
CA ASN A 249 -2.80 15.70 -22.94
C ASN A 249 -1.96 15.03 -24.02
N ARG A 250 -0.63 15.01 -23.87
CA ARG A 250 0.29 14.25 -24.73
C ARG A 250 0.63 12.94 -24.04
N LEU A 251 0.72 11.87 -24.81
CA LEU A 251 1.13 10.56 -24.31
C LEU A 251 2.61 10.59 -23.93
N ILE A 252 2.93 10.23 -22.71
CA ILE A 252 4.28 10.30 -22.15
C ILE A 252 4.78 8.98 -21.52
N GLY A 253 3.89 7.99 -21.37
CA GLY A 253 4.22 6.70 -20.78
C GLY A 253 3.03 5.76 -20.78
N ARG A 254 3.21 4.59 -20.19
CA ARG A 254 2.17 3.59 -19.89
C ARG A 254 2.32 3.11 -18.45
N ILE A 255 1.26 2.52 -17.91
CA ILE A 255 1.27 1.72 -16.67
C ILE A 255 0.62 0.38 -17.03
N THR A 256 1.10 -0.69 -16.46
CA THR A 256 0.62 -2.05 -16.69
C THR A 256 -0.05 -2.64 -15.45
N ALA A 257 -0.76 -3.75 -15.59
CA ALA A 257 -1.55 -4.31 -14.50
C ALA A 257 -0.69 -4.99 -13.42
N ASP A 258 0.49 -5.49 -13.78
CA ASP A 258 1.48 -6.06 -12.87
C ASP A 258 1.99 -5.00 -11.89
N ASP A 259 2.38 -3.81 -12.36
CA ASP A 259 2.78 -2.67 -11.50
C ASP A 259 1.66 -2.28 -10.54
N ILE A 260 0.41 -2.29 -11.03
CA ILE A 260 -0.77 -1.95 -10.22
C ILE A 260 -1.04 -2.98 -9.13
N VAL A 261 -0.72 -4.25 -9.33
CA VAL A 261 -0.85 -5.28 -8.29
C VAL A 261 0.07 -4.96 -7.11
N TRP A 262 1.31 -4.52 -7.38
CA TRP A 262 2.23 -4.07 -6.34
C TRP A 262 1.72 -2.82 -5.61
N VAL A 263 1.23 -1.84 -6.35
CA VAL A 263 0.64 -0.61 -5.75
C VAL A 263 -0.52 -0.96 -4.82
N VAL A 264 -1.43 -1.85 -5.21
CA VAL A 264 -2.56 -2.27 -4.36
C VAL A 264 -2.08 -2.92 -3.07
N GLN A 265 -1.03 -3.74 -3.14
CA GLN A 265 -0.45 -4.37 -1.95
C GLN A 265 0.23 -3.33 -1.05
N GLU A 266 1.07 -2.47 -1.63
CA GLU A 266 1.79 -1.40 -0.93
C GLU A 266 0.83 -0.48 -0.16
N GLU A 267 -0.22 0.03 -0.82
CA GLU A 267 -1.24 0.87 -0.19
C GLU A 267 -2.00 0.15 0.94
N ALA A 268 -2.35 -1.13 0.74
CA ALA A 268 -3.03 -1.91 1.76
C ALA A 268 -2.14 -2.16 2.99
N GLU A 269 -0.85 -2.42 2.80
CA GLU A 269 0.12 -2.58 3.88
C GLU A 269 0.34 -1.25 4.62
N GLU A 270 0.48 -0.14 3.87
CA GLU A 270 0.64 1.20 4.43
C GLU A 270 -0.55 1.58 5.32
N ASP A 271 -1.78 1.38 4.85
CA ASP A 271 -3.00 1.63 5.61
C ASP A 271 -3.03 0.86 6.94
N ILE A 272 -2.66 -0.43 6.91
CA ILE A 272 -2.60 -1.27 8.12
C ILE A 272 -1.57 -0.73 9.11
N LEU A 273 -0.38 -0.39 8.63
CA LEU A 273 0.71 0.13 9.46
C LEU A 273 0.37 1.50 10.04
N ARG A 274 -0.22 2.40 9.26
CA ARG A 274 -0.66 3.74 9.69
C ARG A 274 -1.76 3.67 10.74
N LEU A 275 -2.71 2.75 10.63
CA LEU A 275 -3.71 2.51 11.68
C LEU A 275 -3.07 2.07 13.01
N GLY A 276 -1.96 1.34 12.96
CA GLY A 276 -1.15 0.97 14.13
C GLY A 276 -0.20 2.07 14.64
N GLY A 277 -0.10 3.21 13.94
CA GLY A 277 0.87 4.29 14.25
C GLY A 277 2.32 3.90 13.96
N VAL A 278 2.52 2.99 13.01
CA VAL A 278 3.81 2.51 12.52
C VAL A 278 3.92 2.91 11.05
N SER A 279 5.10 3.19 10.55
CA SER A 279 5.36 3.40 9.13
C SER A 279 6.05 2.19 8.51
N GLU A 280 6.05 2.12 7.19
CA GLU A 280 6.62 1.04 6.40
C GLU A 280 7.98 0.53 6.87
N SER A 281 8.22 -0.75 6.57
CA SER A 281 9.53 -1.44 6.62
C SER A 281 10.39 -1.25 7.89
N GLU A 282 9.78 -1.07 9.08
CA GLU A 282 10.57 -0.97 10.32
C GLU A 282 11.32 -2.27 10.70
N MET A 283 10.95 -3.42 10.11
CA MET A 283 11.57 -4.70 10.43
C MET A 283 13.07 -4.73 10.10
N ASN A 284 13.47 -4.08 9.01
CA ASN A 284 14.86 -4.09 8.54
C ASN A 284 15.62 -2.78 8.84
N GLN A 285 14.96 -1.80 9.49
CA GLN A 285 15.60 -0.54 9.84
C GLN A 285 16.49 -0.66 11.09
N SER A 286 17.46 0.25 11.22
CA SER A 286 18.29 0.33 12.42
C SER A 286 17.45 0.65 13.66
N ILE A 287 17.77 0.00 14.80
CA ILE A 287 17.09 0.17 16.10
C ILE A 287 16.90 1.65 16.47
N GLY A 288 17.90 2.49 16.20
CA GLY A 288 17.83 3.92 16.53
C GLY A 288 16.77 4.68 15.72
N ARG A 289 16.61 4.37 14.42
CA ARG A 289 15.66 5.02 13.52
C ARG A 289 14.23 4.61 13.89
N SER A 290 13.98 3.31 14.06
CA SER A 290 12.68 2.78 14.48
C SER A 290 12.27 3.30 15.87
N THR A 291 13.21 3.34 16.82
CA THR A 291 12.94 3.90 18.16
C THR A 291 12.50 5.37 18.08
N LYS A 292 13.18 6.20 17.27
CA LYS A 292 12.82 7.61 17.13
C LYS A 292 11.43 7.81 16.55
N ARG A 293 11.05 7.03 15.54
CA ARG A 293 9.71 7.12 14.90
C ARG A 293 8.61 6.71 15.88
N ARG A 294 8.73 5.52 16.48
CA ARG A 294 7.76 5.04 17.49
C ARG A 294 7.66 5.96 18.70
N PHE A 295 8.77 6.58 19.12
CA PHE A 295 8.78 7.51 20.25
C PHE A 295 7.84 8.69 20.01
N ILE A 296 7.79 9.26 18.81
CA ILE A 296 6.92 10.39 18.50
C ILE A 296 5.45 10.01 18.70
N TRP A 297 5.02 8.86 18.19
CA TRP A 297 3.65 8.37 18.35
C TRP A 297 3.32 8.00 19.79
N LEU A 298 4.22 7.33 20.49
CA LEU A 298 4.06 7.00 21.91
C LEU A 298 4.03 8.26 22.77
N PHE A 299 4.81 9.27 22.43
CA PHE A 299 4.79 10.55 23.14
C PHE A 299 3.45 11.29 22.93
N LEU A 300 2.92 11.30 21.72
CA LEU A 300 1.60 11.85 21.45
C LEU A 300 0.51 11.12 22.26
N ASN A 301 0.54 9.77 22.27
CA ASN A 301 -0.36 8.95 23.09
C ASN A 301 -0.20 9.26 24.59
N LEU A 302 0.99 9.50 25.07
CA LEU A 302 1.22 9.89 26.46
C LEU A 302 0.56 11.25 26.79
N LEU A 303 0.67 12.23 25.90
CA LEU A 303 0.01 13.53 26.10
C LEU A 303 -1.51 13.40 26.17
N THR A 304 -2.09 12.55 25.30
CA THR A 304 -3.55 12.30 25.33
C THR A 304 -3.98 11.54 26.59
N ALA A 305 -3.19 10.59 27.06
CA ALA A 305 -3.43 9.90 28.32
C ALA A 305 -3.36 10.85 29.53
N ILE A 306 -2.42 11.81 29.54
CA ILE A 306 -2.35 12.86 30.55
C ILE A 306 -3.62 13.72 30.51
N LEU A 307 -4.13 14.08 29.33
CA LEU A 307 -5.38 14.82 29.20
C LEU A 307 -6.57 14.05 29.78
N ALA A 308 -6.69 12.76 29.47
CA ALA A 308 -7.72 11.89 30.05
C ALA A 308 -7.60 11.78 31.57
N SER A 309 -6.37 11.66 32.10
CA SER A 309 -6.09 11.64 33.54
C SER A 309 -6.46 12.96 34.22
N TYR A 310 -6.24 14.10 33.53
CA TYR A 310 -6.68 15.40 34.03
C TYR A 310 -8.20 15.46 34.19
N VAL A 311 -8.95 14.90 33.22
CA VAL A 311 -10.42 14.82 33.33
C VAL A 311 -10.83 13.99 34.54
N ILE A 312 -10.18 12.87 34.82
CA ILE A 312 -10.41 12.05 36.01
C ILE A 312 -10.17 12.85 37.27
N SER A 313 -9.12 13.65 37.35
CA SER A 313 -8.76 14.45 38.53
C SER A 313 -9.81 15.50 38.89
N LEU A 314 -10.66 15.93 37.98
CA LEU A 314 -11.78 16.84 38.25
C LEU A 314 -12.87 16.18 39.14
N PHE A 315 -12.86 14.85 39.26
CA PHE A 315 -13.85 14.07 40.01
C PHE A 315 -13.24 13.34 41.22
N ASP A 316 -12.08 13.75 41.68
CA ASP A 316 -11.33 13.20 42.80
C ASP A 316 -12.21 12.97 44.04
N ALA A 317 -12.95 14.00 44.48
CA ALA A 317 -13.86 13.93 45.63
C ALA A 317 -14.99 12.88 45.46
N SER A 318 -15.40 12.58 44.23
CA SER A 318 -16.43 11.56 43.95
C SER A 318 -15.83 10.14 44.03
N ILE A 319 -14.60 9.99 43.56
CA ILE A 319 -13.86 8.72 43.57
C ILE A 319 -13.51 8.36 45.06
N GLU A 320 -13.08 9.32 45.85
CA GLU A 320 -12.85 9.08 47.27
C GLU A 320 -14.08 8.56 48.03
N LYS A 321 -15.27 9.08 47.70
CA LYS A 321 -16.53 8.63 48.29
C LYS A 321 -16.93 7.22 47.87
N MET A 322 -16.61 6.81 46.63
CA MET A 322 -16.99 5.51 46.07
C MET A 322 -15.90 4.94 45.18
N VAL A 323 -15.03 4.10 45.76
CA VAL A 323 -13.93 3.43 45.06
C VAL A 323 -14.42 2.55 43.88
N ALA A 324 -15.67 2.07 43.91
CA ALA A 324 -16.25 1.33 42.80
C ALA A 324 -16.21 2.08 41.47
N LEU A 325 -16.24 3.42 41.50
CA LEU A 325 -16.07 4.25 40.29
C LEU A 325 -14.72 3.99 39.63
N ALA A 326 -13.64 4.00 40.41
CA ALA A 326 -12.28 3.73 39.89
C ALA A 326 -12.17 2.33 39.27
N ILE A 327 -12.86 1.32 39.84
CA ILE A 327 -12.84 -0.06 39.35
C ILE A 327 -13.58 -0.19 38.01
N LEU A 328 -14.66 0.57 37.82
CA LEU A 328 -15.49 0.50 36.60
C LEU A 328 -15.01 1.40 35.46
N MET A 329 -14.17 2.42 35.75
CA MET A 329 -13.62 3.33 34.70
C MET A 329 -12.96 2.58 33.53
N PRO A 330 -12.09 1.58 33.74
CA PRO A 330 -11.43 0.87 32.64
C PRO A 330 -12.41 0.19 31.68
N ILE A 331 -13.56 -0.31 32.21
CA ILE A 331 -14.59 -0.96 31.39
C ILE A 331 -15.19 0.06 30.42
N VAL A 332 -15.57 1.24 30.92
CA VAL A 332 -16.19 2.28 30.09
C VAL A 332 -15.21 2.78 29.05
N ALA A 333 -13.98 3.12 29.42
CA ALA A 333 -12.95 3.61 28.51
C ALA A 333 -12.62 2.57 27.41
N SER A 334 -12.29 1.34 27.81
CA SER A 334 -11.92 0.27 26.90
C SER A 334 -13.02 -0.01 25.85
N MET A 335 -14.29 -0.06 26.27
CA MET A 335 -15.40 -0.30 25.35
C MET A 335 -15.61 0.85 24.36
N GLY A 336 -15.42 2.09 24.80
CA GLY A 336 -15.45 3.26 23.92
C GLY A 336 -14.34 3.23 22.89
N GLY A 337 -13.10 2.98 23.33
CA GLY A 337 -11.95 2.85 22.44
C GLY A 337 -12.12 1.76 21.38
N ASN A 338 -12.55 0.56 21.80
CA ASN A 338 -12.79 -0.55 20.88
C ASN A 338 -13.91 -0.26 19.87
N ALA A 339 -15.03 0.31 20.31
CA ALA A 339 -16.13 0.69 19.41
C ALA A 339 -15.71 1.80 18.45
N GLY A 340 -14.91 2.76 18.93
CA GLY A 340 -14.36 3.84 18.12
C GLY A 340 -13.42 3.32 17.04
N THR A 341 -12.51 2.40 17.38
CA THR A 341 -11.60 1.77 16.43
C THR A 341 -12.35 0.97 15.36
N GLN A 342 -13.43 0.24 15.71
CA GLN A 342 -14.24 -0.48 14.73
C GLN A 342 -14.89 0.47 13.71
N THR A 343 -15.51 1.56 14.15
CA THR A 343 -16.11 2.55 13.25
C THR A 343 -15.04 3.28 12.43
N LEU A 344 -13.90 3.60 13.05
CA LEU A 344 -12.75 4.22 12.39
C LEU A 344 -12.25 3.36 11.23
N THR A 345 -11.92 2.09 11.49
CA THR A 345 -11.41 1.16 10.47
C THR A 345 -12.37 1.02 9.28
N LEU A 346 -13.68 0.89 9.55
CA LEU A 346 -14.68 0.83 8.50
C LEU A 346 -14.77 2.14 7.69
N THR A 347 -14.61 3.29 8.35
CA THR A 347 -14.69 4.60 7.69
C THR A 347 -13.45 4.87 6.85
N VAL A 348 -12.25 4.58 7.37
CA VAL A 348 -10.98 4.70 6.62
C VAL A 348 -11.04 3.84 5.37
N ARG A 349 -11.37 2.56 5.51
CA ARG A 349 -11.55 1.67 4.36
C ARG A 349 -12.56 2.21 3.34
N ALA A 350 -13.74 2.67 3.80
CA ALA A 350 -14.78 3.19 2.89
C ALA A 350 -14.36 4.49 2.18
N ILE A 351 -13.41 5.23 2.72
CA ILE A 351 -12.78 6.38 2.07
C ILE A 351 -11.77 5.91 1.03
N ALA A 352 -10.86 5.01 1.39
CA ALA A 352 -9.83 4.44 0.53
C ALA A 352 -10.45 3.77 -0.71
N THR A 353 -11.42 2.88 -0.52
CA THR A 353 -12.13 2.20 -1.62
C THR A 353 -13.15 3.08 -2.37
N LYS A 354 -13.23 4.39 -2.09
CA LYS A 354 -14.23 5.32 -2.66
C LYS A 354 -15.69 4.86 -2.51
N GLU A 355 -15.96 3.94 -1.56
CA GLU A 355 -17.33 3.57 -1.19
C GLU A 355 -18.06 4.71 -0.48
N LEU A 356 -17.32 5.57 0.25
CA LEU A 356 -17.86 6.75 0.92
C LEU A 356 -17.76 7.99 0.02
N VAL A 357 -18.86 8.31 -0.66
CA VAL A 357 -18.99 9.51 -1.50
C VAL A 357 -19.96 10.53 -0.89
N ASP A 358 -19.90 11.79 -1.32
CA ASP A 358 -20.75 12.84 -0.80
C ASP A 358 -22.26 12.52 -0.87
N ASN A 359 -22.69 11.75 -1.88
CA ASN A 359 -24.08 11.35 -2.08
C ASN A 359 -24.59 10.35 -1.03
N ASN A 360 -23.76 9.44 -0.54
CA ASN A 360 -24.17 8.39 0.40
C ASN A 360 -23.73 8.68 1.85
N ARG A 361 -22.91 9.71 2.07
CA ARG A 361 -22.34 10.09 3.37
C ARG A 361 -23.35 10.12 4.50
N ARG A 362 -24.49 10.78 4.29
CA ARG A 362 -25.54 10.88 5.32
C ARG A 362 -26.11 9.52 5.69
N ARG A 363 -26.31 8.65 4.70
CA ARG A 363 -26.83 7.31 4.92
C ARG A 363 -25.85 6.46 5.74
N VAL A 364 -24.56 6.49 5.40
CA VAL A 364 -23.51 5.75 6.12
C VAL A 364 -23.38 6.30 7.55
N PHE A 365 -23.32 7.61 7.73
CA PHE A 365 -23.28 8.24 9.05
C PHE A 365 -24.43 7.81 9.96
N PHE A 366 -25.67 7.93 9.50
CA PHE A 366 -26.82 7.52 10.31
C PHE A 366 -26.88 6.02 10.57
N LYS A 367 -26.35 5.20 9.66
CA LYS A 367 -26.20 3.77 9.88
C LYS A 367 -25.23 3.49 11.03
N GLU A 368 -24.06 4.11 11.04
CA GLU A 368 -23.06 3.97 12.11
C GLU A 368 -23.60 4.47 13.46
N ILE A 369 -24.30 5.60 13.48
CA ILE A 369 -24.95 6.09 14.70
C ILE A 369 -26.02 5.12 15.21
N ALA A 370 -26.83 4.54 14.33
CA ALA A 370 -27.84 3.56 14.72
C ALA A 370 -27.21 2.28 15.31
N ILE A 371 -26.12 1.80 14.70
CA ILE A 371 -25.35 0.66 15.21
C ILE A 371 -24.77 0.99 16.59
N SER A 372 -24.22 2.19 16.76
CA SER A 372 -23.65 2.64 18.05
C SER A 372 -24.71 2.76 19.14
N VAL A 373 -25.88 3.26 18.82
CA VAL A 373 -27.01 3.30 19.78
C VAL A 373 -27.46 1.91 20.19
N LEU A 374 -27.63 1.00 19.24
CA LEU A 374 -28.02 -0.40 19.53
C LEU A 374 -26.98 -1.13 20.38
N ASN A 375 -25.72 -1.05 20.00
CA ASN A 375 -24.62 -1.62 20.77
C ASN A 375 -24.50 -0.97 22.16
N GLY A 376 -24.64 0.38 22.22
CA GLY A 376 -24.64 1.12 23.47
C GLY A 376 -25.69 0.62 24.46
N ILE A 377 -26.91 0.39 23.99
CA ILE A 377 -28.01 -0.16 24.82
C ILE A 377 -27.71 -1.60 25.26
N LEU A 378 -27.25 -2.46 24.34
CA LEU A 378 -26.91 -3.84 24.67
C LEU A 378 -25.80 -3.93 25.71
N PHE A 379 -24.72 -3.18 25.52
CA PHE A 379 -23.61 -3.16 26.46
C PHE A 379 -23.95 -2.44 27.76
N ALA A 380 -24.84 -1.47 27.75
CA ALA A 380 -25.36 -0.84 28.97
C ALA A 380 -26.10 -1.86 29.85
N ILE A 381 -26.92 -2.71 29.25
CA ILE A 381 -27.63 -3.78 29.99
C ILE A 381 -26.62 -4.77 30.58
N ILE A 382 -25.66 -5.23 29.78
CA ILE A 382 -24.65 -6.21 30.21
C ILE A 382 -23.78 -5.63 31.34
N THR A 383 -23.23 -4.42 31.13
CA THR A 383 -22.31 -3.80 32.12
C THR A 383 -23.07 -3.33 33.37
N GLY A 384 -24.29 -2.82 33.21
CA GLY A 384 -25.15 -2.47 34.35
C GLY A 384 -25.51 -3.70 35.17
N PHE A 385 -25.86 -4.82 34.56
CA PHE A 385 -26.12 -6.09 35.25
C PHE A 385 -24.86 -6.62 35.93
N ALA A 386 -23.71 -6.59 35.31
CA ALA A 386 -22.44 -6.97 35.89
C ALA A 386 -22.10 -6.12 37.13
N ALA A 387 -22.27 -4.79 37.03
CA ALA A 387 -22.05 -3.87 38.13
C ALA A 387 -23.01 -4.13 39.30
N TRP A 388 -24.27 -4.44 39.00
CA TRP A 388 -25.25 -4.80 40.03
C TRP A 388 -24.88 -6.06 40.80
N ILE A 389 -24.46 -7.10 40.10
CA ILE A 389 -24.02 -8.34 40.76
C ILE A 389 -22.76 -8.06 41.60
N TRP A 390 -21.84 -7.26 41.11
CA TRP A 390 -20.55 -7.02 41.75
C TRP A 390 -20.63 -6.15 42.99
N PHE A 391 -21.40 -5.04 42.90
CA PHE A 391 -21.49 -4.02 43.93
C PHE A 391 -22.83 -3.97 44.67
N SER A 392 -23.86 -4.70 44.24
CA SER A 392 -25.23 -4.72 44.82
C SER A 392 -25.85 -3.32 44.90
N ASP A 393 -25.43 -2.39 44.04
CA ASP A 393 -25.91 -1.00 43.97
C ASP A 393 -26.61 -0.74 42.64
N ILE A 394 -27.92 -0.50 42.69
CA ILE A 394 -28.75 -0.25 41.50
C ILE A 394 -28.44 1.11 40.89
N SER A 395 -28.16 2.12 41.72
CA SER A 395 -27.87 3.48 41.23
C SER A 395 -26.56 3.52 40.43
N LEU A 396 -25.51 2.87 40.95
CA LEU A 396 -24.23 2.71 40.26
C LEU A 396 -24.41 1.94 38.94
N SER A 397 -25.22 0.89 38.95
CA SER A 397 -25.51 0.06 37.76
C SER A 397 -26.18 0.84 36.65
N ILE A 398 -27.14 1.69 36.96
CA ILE A 398 -27.82 2.57 36.00
C ILE A 398 -26.85 3.60 35.44
N ILE A 399 -26.02 4.18 36.28
CA ILE A 399 -25.04 5.22 35.88
C ILE A 399 -23.98 4.64 34.94
N VAL A 400 -23.41 3.47 35.22
CA VAL A 400 -22.43 2.85 34.33
C VAL A 400 -23.09 2.45 33.00
N GLY A 401 -24.33 1.96 33.03
CA GLY A 401 -25.09 1.69 31.82
C GLY A 401 -25.34 2.94 30.97
N ALA A 402 -25.76 4.05 31.58
CA ALA A 402 -25.97 5.32 30.88
C ALA A 402 -24.66 5.87 30.30
N ALA A 403 -23.58 5.82 31.07
CA ALA A 403 -22.25 6.22 30.61
C ALA A 403 -21.77 5.37 29.42
N MET A 404 -22.07 4.07 29.44
CA MET A 404 -21.73 3.15 28.34
C MET A 404 -22.46 3.55 27.05
N VAL A 405 -23.77 3.89 27.11
CA VAL A 405 -24.50 4.38 25.93
C VAL A 405 -23.86 5.65 25.37
N ILE A 406 -23.56 6.63 26.24
CA ILE A 406 -22.96 7.90 25.84
C ILE A 406 -21.58 7.65 25.20
N ASN A 407 -20.77 6.80 25.80
CA ASN A 407 -19.42 6.55 25.31
C ASN A 407 -19.40 5.82 23.98
N ILE A 408 -20.20 4.75 23.80
CA ILE A 408 -20.30 4.03 22.52
C ILE A 408 -20.90 4.90 21.43
N LEU A 409 -21.87 5.77 21.76
CA LEU A 409 -22.39 6.74 20.82
C LEU A 409 -21.33 7.77 20.39
N SER A 410 -20.52 8.26 21.34
CA SER A 410 -19.39 9.14 21.04
C SER A 410 -18.36 8.44 20.17
N ALA A 411 -18.08 7.16 20.43
CA ALA A 411 -17.19 6.33 19.64
C ALA A 411 -17.63 6.22 18.17
N GLY A 412 -18.90 5.94 17.92
CA GLY A 412 -19.43 5.88 16.55
C GLY A 412 -19.43 7.25 15.86
N LEU A 413 -19.77 8.31 16.62
CA LEU A 413 -19.76 9.68 16.10
C LEU A 413 -18.35 10.10 15.65
N PHE A 414 -17.38 9.99 16.52
CA PHE A 414 -16.03 10.48 16.27
C PHE A 414 -15.20 9.50 15.44
N GLY A 415 -15.46 8.19 15.53
CA GLY A 415 -14.89 7.19 14.65
C GLY A 415 -15.26 7.41 13.18
N PHE A 416 -16.42 7.97 12.89
CA PHE A 416 -16.79 8.40 11.55
C PHE A 416 -16.29 9.81 11.21
N LEU A 417 -16.44 10.76 12.12
CA LEU A 417 -16.26 12.19 11.82
C LEU A 417 -14.76 12.55 11.64
N ILE A 418 -13.88 11.96 12.44
CA ILE A 418 -12.44 12.29 12.40
C ILE A 418 -11.81 11.92 11.06
N PRO A 419 -11.88 10.65 10.58
CA PRO A 419 -11.28 10.29 9.29
C PRO A 419 -11.95 11.05 8.14
N TYR A 420 -13.24 11.31 8.21
CA TYR A 420 -13.94 12.12 7.21
C TYR A 420 -13.40 13.56 7.15
N ILE A 421 -13.15 14.20 8.30
CA ILE A 421 -12.57 15.56 8.35
C ILE A 421 -11.15 15.54 7.81
N PHE A 422 -10.34 14.54 8.18
CA PHE A 422 -8.96 14.42 7.71
C PHE A 422 -8.89 14.30 6.19
N ASN A 423 -9.70 13.43 5.60
CA ASN A 423 -9.82 13.33 4.15
C ASN A 423 -10.22 14.67 3.50
N LYS A 424 -11.16 15.40 4.10
CA LYS A 424 -11.60 16.70 3.54
C LYS A 424 -10.52 17.79 3.59
N VAL A 425 -9.63 17.76 4.57
CA VAL A 425 -8.48 18.68 4.66
C VAL A 425 -7.22 18.13 3.98
N LYS A 426 -7.36 17.03 3.23
CA LYS A 426 -6.28 16.35 2.51
C LYS A 426 -5.16 15.84 3.43
N ILE A 427 -5.51 15.40 4.60
CA ILE A 427 -4.65 14.65 5.52
C ILE A 427 -5.10 13.20 5.41
N ASP A 428 -4.14 12.29 5.36
CA ASP A 428 -4.43 10.86 5.31
C ASP A 428 -5.33 10.44 6.51
N PRO A 429 -6.49 9.82 6.24
CA PRO A 429 -7.42 9.40 7.27
C PRO A 429 -6.88 8.29 8.19
N ALA A 430 -5.99 7.43 7.71
CA ALA A 430 -5.37 6.36 8.50
C ALA A 430 -4.39 6.93 9.53
N LEU A 431 -3.70 8.00 9.15
CA LEU A 431 -2.73 8.67 9.99
C LEU A 431 -3.41 9.31 11.21
N ALA A 432 -2.88 9.12 12.38
CA ALA A 432 -3.32 9.79 13.63
C ALA A 432 -4.78 9.60 14.06
N SER A 433 -5.69 9.11 13.19
CA SER A 433 -7.12 8.99 13.53
C SER A 433 -7.38 8.13 14.75
N SER A 434 -6.62 7.03 14.95
CA SER A 434 -6.79 6.14 16.10
C SER A 434 -6.50 6.84 17.42
N VAL A 435 -5.44 7.65 17.50
CA VAL A 435 -5.06 8.42 18.71
C VAL A 435 -6.14 9.43 19.06
N PHE A 436 -6.68 10.15 18.07
CA PHE A 436 -7.73 11.13 18.32
C PHE A 436 -9.05 10.47 18.74
N VAL A 437 -9.43 9.37 18.11
CA VAL A 437 -10.65 8.64 18.46
C VAL A 437 -10.56 8.09 19.89
N THR A 438 -9.47 7.42 20.25
CA THR A 438 -9.29 6.87 21.60
C THR A 438 -9.23 7.98 22.66
N THR A 439 -8.55 9.08 22.37
CA THR A 439 -8.53 10.24 23.29
C THR A 439 -9.93 10.77 23.56
N ILE A 440 -10.71 10.98 22.51
CA ILE A 440 -12.07 11.50 22.65
C ILE A 440 -12.96 10.52 23.41
N THR A 441 -12.89 9.23 23.09
CA THR A 441 -13.68 8.22 23.78
C THR A 441 -13.29 8.08 25.25
N ASP A 442 -12.03 8.22 25.60
CA ASP A 442 -11.59 8.22 27.00
C ASP A 442 -12.12 9.46 27.74
N VAL A 443 -11.92 10.66 27.17
CA VAL A 443 -12.41 11.91 27.77
C VAL A 443 -13.92 11.88 27.94
N PHE A 444 -14.69 11.54 26.91
CA PHE A 444 -16.14 11.45 27.00
C PHE A 444 -16.61 10.32 27.90
N GLY A 445 -15.92 9.18 27.88
CA GLY A 445 -16.18 8.05 28.76
C GLY A 445 -16.04 8.41 30.22
N PHE A 446 -14.90 8.99 30.62
CA PHE A 446 -14.68 9.41 31.99
C PHE A 446 -15.58 10.59 32.40
N LEU A 447 -15.74 11.59 31.54
CA LEU A 447 -16.60 12.73 31.82
C LEU A 447 -18.06 12.32 32.01
N SER A 448 -18.59 11.43 31.16
CA SER A 448 -19.97 10.95 31.28
C SER A 448 -20.16 10.07 32.52
N PHE A 449 -19.24 9.13 32.76
CA PHE A 449 -19.37 8.21 33.87
C PHE A 449 -19.22 8.91 35.23
N LEU A 450 -18.11 9.64 35.43
CA LEU A 450 -17.83 10.33 36.68
C LEU A 450 -18.75 11.54 36.87
N GLY A 451 -19.10 12.21 35.79
CA GLY A 451 -20.04 13.34 35.83
C GLY A 451 -21.45 12.91 36.24
N LEU A 452 -21.98 11.82 35.65
CA LEU A 452 -23.26 11.25 36.07
C LEU A 452 -23.20 10.74 37.53
N ALA A 453 -22.10 10.08 37.92
CA ALA A 453 -21.90 9.63 39.27
C ALA A 453 -21.88 10.81 40.28
N SER A 454 -21.17 11.88 39.96
CA SER A 454 -21.10 13.10 40.79
C SER A 454 -22.44 13.78 40.97
N ILE A 455 -23.32 13.75 39.95
CA ILE A 455 -24.64 14.44 39.99
C ILE A 455 -25.70 13.59 40.73
N TYR A 456 -25.68 12.26 40.52
CA TYR A 456 -26.77 11.40 40.97
C TYR A 456 -26.46 10.58 42.21
N LEU A 457 -25.19 10.38 42.60
CA LEU A 457 -24.80 9.62 43.80
C LEU A 457 -24.41 10.54 44.98
N PHE A 458 -24.04 11.77 44.68
CA PHE A 458 -23.49 12.74 45.69
C PHE A 458 -24.13 14.09 45.62
#